data_ce648de665d00cd72c052a5374d7f80f
#
_entry.id   ce648de665d00cd72c052a5374d7f80f
#
_cell.length_a   1.000
_cell.length_b   1.000
_cell.length_c   1.000
_cell.angle_alpha   90.00
_cell.angle_beta   90.00
_cell.angle_gamma   90.00
#
_symmetry.space_group_name_H-M   'P 1'
#
loop_
_entity.id
_entity.type
_entity.pdbx_description
1 polymer ?
#
loop_
_entity_poly.entity_id
_entity_poly.type
_entity_poly.pdbx_seq_one_letter_code
_entity_poly.pdbx_strand_id
1 'polypeptide(L)'
;MHQDKPKKILVVDDDARIRDLLRRYLAQENYEVFVAEDAKTMQRVMVKERFDLIVLDLMLPGEDGLTVCKRMRASKDFTPIIMLTAKGEDVDRIIGLEVGADDYLPKPFNPRELLARISAVLRRQPNPELPGAPARDDETVVFGPFSLDLARRELTRNGELINLTTGEFAMLKALVRHPRQPLSRDRLAELARGRDYEAFDRSLDVAISRLRKIVEIDPAHPRYIQTVWGVGYVFVPDTKES
;
A
#
# COMPACT_ATOMS: atom_id res chain seq x y z
N MET A 1 -7.98 -0.72 30.87
CA MET A 1 -7.49 0.12 29.78
C MET A 1 -6.31 -0.61 29.15
N HIS A 2 -6.50 -1.38 28.08
CA HIS A 2 -5.38 -1.90 27.32
C HIS A 2 -4.75 -0.71 26.59
N GLN A 3 -3.54 -0.33 26.98
CA GLN A 3 -2.74 0.58 26.16
C GLN A 3 -2.27 -0.24 24.96
N ASP A 4 -2.84 0.05 23.80
CA ASP A 4 -2.31 -0.46 22.53
C ASP A 4 -0.83 -0.10 22.44
N LYS A 5 0.01 -1.10 22.20
CA LYS A 5 1.46 -0.90 22.04
C LYS A 5 1.68 0.10 20.90
N PRO A 6 2.52 1.14 21.09
CA PRO A 6 2.76 2.11 20.03
C PRO A 6 3.27 1.41 18.77
N LYS A 7 2.73 1.83 17.61
CA LYS A 7 3.15 1.32 16.30
C LYS A 7 4.58 1.75 16.00
N LYS A 8 5.39 0.81 15.48
CA LYS A 8 6.80 1.03 15.16
C LYS A 8 6.98 1.52 13.75
N ILE A 9 7.58 2.70 13.60
CA ILE A 9 7.91 3.30 12.30
C ILE A 9 9.42 3.33 12.12
N LEU A 10 9.91 2.86 10.99
CA LEU A 10 11.30 3.02 10.59
C LEU A 10 11.40 4.14 9.55
N VAL A 11 12.22 5.15 9.82
CA VAL A 11 12.52 6.25 8.90
C VAL A 11 13.93 6.04 8.33
N VAL A 12 14.03 5.92 7.02
CA VAL A 12 15.28 5.71 6.30
C VAL A 12 15.51 6.88 5.33
N ASP A 13 16.48 7.72 5.61
CA ASP A 13 16.78 8.94 4.86
C ASP A 13 18.25 9.30 5.13
N ASP A 14 19.02 9.77 4.20
CA ASP A 14 20.42 10.16 4.39
C ASP A 14 20.55 11.55 5.05
N ASP A 15 19.54 12.42 4.95
CA ASP A 15 19.53 13.73 5.62
C ASP A 15 19.20 13.58 7.13
N ALA A 16 20.20 13.81 7.97
CA ALA A 16 20.04 13.76 9.43
C ALA A 16 18.97 14.72 9.96
N ARG A 17 18.74 15.86 9.30
CA ARG A 17 17.72 16.84 9.70
C ARG A 17 16.31 16.29 9.48
N ILE A 18 16.10 15.59 8.36
CA ILE A 18 14.80 14.94 8.07
C ILE A 18 14.58 13.82 9.08
N ARG A 19 15.58 12.96 9.33
CA ARG A 19 15.46 11.89 10.34
C ARG A 19 15.11 12.43 11.73
N ASP A 20 15.80 13.49 12.18
CA ASP A 20 15.54 14.10 13.49
C ASP A 20 14.16 14.78 13.56
N LEU A 21 13.75 15.49 12.50
CA LEU A 21 12.44 16.10 12.41
C LEU A 21 11.34 15.05 12.53
N LEU A 22 11.42 14.00 11.71
CA LEU A 22 10.40 12.95 11.67
C LEU A 22 10.38 12.14 12.96
N ARG A 23 11.55 11.83 13.54
CA ARG A 23 11.63 11.14 14.81
C ARG A 23 10.90 11.88 15.91
N ARG A 24 11.15 13.21 16.06
CA ARG A 24 10.48 14.04 17.08
C ARG A 24 8.99 14.19 16.81
N TYR A 25 8.63 14.49 15.57
CA TYR A 25 7.25 14.74 15.21
C TYR A 25 6.37 13.50 15.36
N LEU A 26 6.80 12.36 14.84
CA LEU A 26 6.03 11.12 14.94
C LEU A 26 6.00 10.55 16.37
N ALA A 27 7.05 10.77 17.18
CA ALA A 27 7.04 10.39 18.58
C ALA A 27 5.98 11.17 19.38
N GLN A 28 5.75 12.47 19.07
CA GLN A 28 4.67 13.26 19.67
C GLN A 28 3.26 12.71 19.32
N GLU A 29 3.16 12.03 18.19
CA GLU A 29 1.93 11.39 17.70
C GLU A 29 1.80 9.91 18.15
N ASN A 30 2.52 9.54 19.21
CA ASN A 30 2.48 8.21 19.85
C ASN A 30 2.98 7.04 19.00
N TYR A 31 3.94 7.28 18.08
CA TYR A 31 4.67 6.23 17.37
C TYR A 31 6.02 5.96 18.04
N GLU A 32 6.46 4.70 18.01
CA GLU A 32 7.84 4.32 18.34
C GLU A 32 8.68 4.42 17.08
N VAL A 33 9.64 5.38 17.04
CA VAL A 33 10.35 5.74 15.81
C VAL A 33 11.81 5.33 15.85
N PHE A 34 12.20 4.54 14.87
CA PHE A 34 13.57 4.15 14.59
C PHE A 34 14.08 4.89 13.36
N VAL A 35 15.38 5.08 13.27
CA VAL A 35 15.99 5.80 12.15
C VAL A 35 17.18 5.02 11.58
N ALA A 36 17.38 5.12 10.26
CA ALA A 36 18.53 4.60 9.56
C ALA A 36 18.99 5.60 8.50
N GLU A 37 20.29 5.69 8.26
CA GLU A 37 20.89 6.63 7.31
C GLU A 37 21.09 6.04 5.92
N ASP A 38 21.06 4.72 5.80
CA ASP A 38 21.28 3.98 4.58
C ASP A 38 20.59 2.60 4.61
N ALA A 39 20.57 1.91 3.49
CA ALA A 39 19.97 0.58 3.36
C ALA A 39 20.66 -0.47 4.24
N LYS A 40 21.97 -0.36 4.48
CA LYS A 40 22.75 -1.29 5.31
C LYS A 40 22.37 -1.15 6.80
N THR A 41 22.23 0.07 7.27
CA THR A 41 21.77 0.36 8.65
C THR A 41 20.32 -0.05 8.83
N MET A 42 19.45 0.26 7.86
CA MET A 42 18.08 -0.24 7.81
C MET A 42 18.02 -1.76 7.98
N GLN A 43 18.81 -2.51 7.21
CA GLN A 43 18.82 -3.97 7.28
C GLN A 43 19.24 -4.49 8.67
N ARG A 44 20.26 -3.87 9.30
CA ARG A 44 20.70 -4.23 10.65
C ARG A 44 19.62 -4.02 11.71
N VAL A 45 18.82 -2.96 11.55
CA VAL A 45 17.72 -2.65 12.46
C VAL A 45 16.56 -3.63 12.25
N MET A 46 16.22 -3.96 11.00
CA MET A 46 15.15 -4.90 10.64
C MET A 46 15.42 -6.35 11.07
N VAL A 47 16.67 -6.74 11.26
CA VAL A 47 17.02 -8.06 11.84
C VAL A 47 16.61 -8.15 13.33
N LYS A 48 16.63 -7.02 14.05
CA LYS A 48 16.37 -6.96 15.49
C LYS A 48 14.92 -6.63 15.83
N GLU A 49 14.26 -5.87 14.98
CA GLU A 49 12.93 -5.29 15.22
C GLU A 49 11.99 -5.51 14.02
N ARG A 50 10.70 -5.64 14.34
CA ARG A 50 9.65 -5.65 13.34
C ARG A 50 8.99 -4.28 13.29
N PHE A 51 8.66 -3.82 12.10
CA PHE A 51 8.05 -2.50 11.88
C PHE A 51 6.65 -2.63 11.31
N ASP A 52 5.78 -1.71 11.72
CA ASP A 52 4.43 -1.59 11.17
C ASP A 52 4.43 -0.80 9.85
N LEU A 53 5.43 0.08 9.66
CA LEU A 53 5.57 0.87 8.45
C LEU A 53 7.00 1.39 8.30
N ILE A 54 7.46 1.53 7.07
CA ILE A 54 8.74 2.12 6.70
C ILE A 54 8.50 3.38 5.89
N VAL A 55 9.12 4.49 6.30
CA VAL A 55 9.27 5.70 5.49
C VAL A 55 10.66 5.62 4.86
N LEU A 56 10.73 5.53 3.54
CA LEU A 56 11.95 5.20 2.82
C LEU A 56 12.29 6.27 1.78
N ASP A 57 13.44 6.90 1.92
CA ASP A 57 13.94 7.78 0.87
C ASP A 57 14.31 7.00 -0.39
N LEU A 58 13.94 7.56 -1.53
CA LEU A 58 14.32 7.02 -2.83
C LEU A 58 15.83 7.14 -3.06
N MET A 59 16.39 8.30 -2.73
CA MET A 59 17.79 8.67 -3.04
C MET A 59 18.72 8.37 -1.86
N LEU A 60 18.92 7.09 -1.56
CA LEU A 60 19.88 6.66 -0.53
C LEU A 60 21.27 6.44 -1.11
N PRO A 61 22.34 6.69 -0.33
CA PRO A 61 23.70 6.38 -0.76
C PRO A 61 23.90 4.86 -0.84
N GLY A 62 24.53 4.43 -1.92
CA GLY A 62 24.86 3.02 -2.17
C GLY A 62 23.71 2.24 -2.81
N GLU A 63 22.76 1.72 -2.05
CA GLU A 63 21.58 1.03 -2.56
C GLU A 63 20.38 1.97 -2.50
N ASP A 64 19.80 2.32 -3.66
CA ASP A 64 18.62 3.21 -3.72
C ASP A 64 17.36 2.58 -3.12
N GLY A 65 16.39 3.43 -2.73
CA GLY A 65 15.14 3.00 -2.08
C GLY A 65 14.27 2.08 -2.93
N LEU A 66 14.30 2.21 -4.28
CA LEU A 66 13.58 1.31 -5.18
C LEU A 66 14.14 -0.10 -5.13
N THR A 67 15.47 -0.21 -5.16
CA THR A 67 16.18 -1.50 -5.06
C THR A 67 15.90 -2.16 -3.72
N VAL A 68 15.91 -1.39 -2.62
CA VAL A 68 15.53 -1.87 -1.28
C VAL A 68 14.11 -2.42 -1.29
N CYS A 69 13.14 -1.67 -1.83
CA CYS A 69 11.74 -2.09 -1.90
C CYS A 69 11.59 -3.38 -2.73
N LYS A 70 12.21 -3.45 -3.92
CA LYS A 70 12.23 -4.67 -4.77
C LYS A 70 12.72 -5.88 -3.99
N ARG A 71 13.85 -5.73 -3.31
CA ARG A 71 14.46 -6.80 -2.51
C ARG A 71 13.54 -7.27 -1.38
N MET A 72 12.90 -6.35 -0.66
CA MET A 72 11.93 -6.70 0.38
C MET A 72 10.75 -7.50 -0.20
N ARG A 73 10.16 -7.05 -1.29
CA ARG A 73 9.04 -7.77 -1.93
C ARG A 73 9.46 -9.14 -2.48
N ALA A 74 10.65 -9.25 -3.05
CA ALA A 74 11.21 -10.52 -3.50
C ALA A 74 11.42 -11.53 -2.35
N SER A 75 11.80 -11.03 -1.16
CA SER A 75 11.90 -11.85 0.07
C SER A 75 10.56 -12.07 0.79
N LYS A 76 9.42 -11.71 0.16
CA LYS A 76 8.07 -11.80 0.71
C LYS A 76 7.87 -10.97 2.00
N ASP A 77 8.62 -9.89 2.14
CA ASP A 77 8.39 -8.88 3.17
C ASP A 77 7.44 -7.81 2.62
N PHE A 78 6.20 -7.81 3.13
CA PHE A 78 5.13 -6.90 2.75
C PHE A 78 4.91 -5.78 3.78
N THR A 79 5.90 -5.52 4.63
CA THR A 79 5.87 -4.33 5.51
C THR A 79 5.54 -3.10 4.67
N PRO A 80 4.53 -2.32 5.05
CA PRO A 80 4.12 -1.14 4.30
C PRO A 80 5.24 -0.13 4.13
N ILE A 81 5.37 0.43 2.93
CA ILE A 81 6.41 1.41 2.58
C ILE A 81 5.76 2.67 2.03
N ILE A 82 6.08 3.82 2.64
CA ILE A 82 5.85 5.14 2.05
C ILE A 82 7.19 5.64 1.52
N MET A 83 7.28 5.85 0.20
CA MET A 83 8.48 6.39 -0.42
C MET A 83 8.54 7.91 -0.30
N LEU A 84 9.70 8.45 0.05
CA LEU A 84 10.01 9.88 -0.11
C LEU A 84 10.75 10.07 -1.43
N THR A 85 10.31 11.03 -2.26
CA THR A 85 10.87 11.24 -3.61
C THR A 85 11.28 12.69 -3.83
N ALA A 86 12.20 12.96 -4.74
CA ALA A 86 12.48 14.33 -5.17
C ALA A 86 11.28 14.91 -5.96
N LYS A 87 11.08 16.22 -5.87
CA LYS A 87 10.00 16.90 -6.61
C LYS A 87 10.35 16.94 -8.10
N GLY A 88 9.47 16.39 -8.95
CA GLY A 88 9.54 16.56 -10.41
C GLY A 88 9.82 15.29 -11.22
N GLU A 89 10.11 14.16 -10.60
CA GLU A 89 10.37 12.91 -11.31
C GLU A 89 9.13 12.01 -11.30
N ASP A 90 8.15 12.33 -12.19
CA ASP A 90 6.96 11.51 -12.37
C ASP A 90 7.31 10.05 -12.72
N VAL A 91 8.47 9.83 -13.34
CA VAL A 91 8.98 8.51 -13.71
C VAL A 91 9.31 7.69 -12.45
N ASP A 92 9.99 8.28 -11.46
CA ASP A 92 10.34 7.60 -10.20
C ASP A 92 9.11 7.22 -9.38
N ARG A 93 8.06 8.03 -9.52
CA ARG A 93 6.77 7.77 -8.89
C ARG A 93 6.10 6.53 -9.47
N ILE A 94 6.06 6.41 -10.79
CA ILE A 94 5.49 5.26 -11.50
C ILE A 94 6.30 4.02 -11.15
N ILE A 95 7.63 4.10 -11.23
CA ILE A 95 8.54 3.00 -10.93
C ILE A 95 8.42 2.58 -9.45
N GLY A 96 8.33 3.53 -8.51
CA GLY A 96 8.18 3.23 -7.07
C GLY A 96 6.93 2.45 -6.75
N LEU A 97 5.81 2.78 -7.40
CA LEU A 97 4.55 2.05 -7.27
C LEU A 97 4.61 0.69 -8.00
N GLU A 98 5.25 0.59 -9.15
CA GLU A 98 5.48 -0.68 -9.85
C GLU A 98 6.31 -1.66 -9.02
N VAL A 99 7.15 -1.14 -8.13
CA VAL A 99 8.03 -1.91 -7.26
C VAL A 99 7.36 -2.43 -6.00
N GLY A 100 6.21 -1.85 -5.59
CA GLY A 100 5.47 -2.34 -4.44
C GLY A 100 5.42 -1.43 -3.23
N ALA A 101 5.75 -0.15 -3.36
CA ALA A 101 5.45 0.83 -2.34
C ALA A 101 3.92 0.99 -2.17
N ASP A 102 3.48 1.28 -0.96
CA ASP A 102 2.06 1.42 -0.62
C ASP A 102 1.57 2.85 -0.82
N ASP A 103 2.48 3.82 -0.69
CA ASP A 103 2.25 5.23 -0.96
C ASP A 103 3.57 5.95 -1.18
N TYR A 104 3.52 7.23 -1.58
CA TYR A 104 4.70 8.06 -1.63
C TYR A 104 4.42 9.54 -1.50
N LEU A 105 5.46 10.31 -1.13
CA LEU A 105 5.39 11.69 -0.77
C LEU A 105 6.58 12.45 -1.37
N PRO A 106 6.35 13.46 -2.24
CA PRO A 106 7.43 14.25 -2.80
C PRO A 106 8.04 15.20 -1.75
N LYS A 107 9.37 15.32 -1.77
CA LYS A 107 10.13 16.35 -1.03
C LYS A 107 10.10 17.68 -1.81
N PRO A 108 9.96 18.85 -1.14
CA PRO A 108 9.72 19.04 0.28
C PRO A 108 8.26 18.75 0.67
N PHE A 109 8.04 18.15 1.83
CA PHE A 109 6.71 17.77 2.31
C PHE A 109 6.40 18.42 3.68
N ASN A 110 5.11 18.49 3.98
CA ASN A 110 4.66 18.87 5.33
C ASN A 110 4.63 17.61 6.21
N PRO A 111 5.23 17.60 7.43
CA PRO A 111 5.15 16.45 8.33
C PRO A 111 3.73 16.01 8.68
N ARG A 112 2.75 16.92 8.67
CA ARG A 112 1.33 16.58 8.85
C ARG A 112 0.78 15.75 7.69
N GLU A 113 1.23 16.00 6.46
CA GLU A 113 0.86 15.22 5.30
C GLU A 113 1.41 13.79 5.42
N LEU A 114 2.68 13.64 5.79
CA LEU A 114 3.26 12.32 6.05
C LEU A 114 2.50 11.58 7.14
N LEU A 115 2.14 12.24 8.25
CA LEU A 115 1.36 11.65 9.34
C LEU A 115 -0.01 11.16 8.85
N ALA A 116 -0.71 11.95 8.04
CA ALA A 116 -2.00 11.56 7.46
C ALA A 116 -1.86 10.31 6.58
N ARG A 117 -0.79 10.22 5.77
CA ARG A 117 -0.48 9.06 4.92
C ARG A 117 -0.11 7.83 5.75
N ILE A 118 0.73 7.97 6.78
CA ILE A 118 1.06 6.89 7.72
C ILE A 118 -0.23 6.35 8.35
N SER A 119 -1.07 7.22 8.89
CA SER A 119 -2.34 6.84 9.51
C SER A 119 -3.29 6.14 8.52
N ALA A 120 -3.34 6.61 7.27
CA ALA A 120 -4.14 5.98 6.22
C ALA A 120 -3.62 4.58 5.86
N VAL A 121 -2.31 4.39 5.74
CA VAL A 121 -1.69 3.10 5.44
C VAL A 121 -1.88 2.12 6.60
N LEU A 122 -1.62 2.55 7.84
CA LEU A 122 -1.76 1.69 9.03
C LEU A 122 -3.22 1.29 9.30
N ARG A 123 -4.19 2.18 9.08
CA ARG A 123 -5.62 1.86 9.21
C ARG A 123 -6.09 0.77 8.25
N ARG A 124 -5.40 0.57 7.14
CA ARG A 124 -5.66 -0.50 6.17
C ARG A 124 -5.13 -1.85 6.62
N GLN A 125 -4.28 -1.91 7.66
CA GLN A 125 -3.85 -3.17 8.24
C GLN A 125 -4.97 -3.77 9.12
N PRO A 126 -5.11 -5.11 9.16
CA PRO A 126 -6.03 -5.73 10.10
C PRO A 126 -5.60 -5.39 11.52
N ASN A 127 -6.48 -4.77 12.29
CA ASN A 127 -6.31 -4.74 13.75
C ASN A 127 -7.14 -5.91 14.30
N PRO A 128 -6.51 -7.00 14.78
CA PRO A 128 -7.25 -8.15 15.29
C PRO A 128 -8.01 -7.87 16.59
N GLU A 129 -7.88 -6.69 17.19
CA GLU A 129 -8.34 -6.42 18.56
C GLU A 129 -9.39 -5.29 18.69
N LEU A 130 -10.03 -4.82 17.61
CA LEU A 130 -11.16 -3.90 17.78
C LEU A 130 -12.52 -4.64 17.77
N PRO A 131 -13.09 -4.97 18.94
CA PRO A 131 -14.47 -5.38 19.04
C PRO A 131 -15.34 -4.15 18.85
N GLY A 132 -16.02 -4.02 17.70
CA GLY A 132 -17.00 -2.96 17.49
C GLY A 132 -16.97 -2.24 16.14
N ALA A 133 -16.11 -2.61 15.18
CA ALA A 133 -16.30 -2.15 13.79
C ALA A 133 -17.58 -2.81 13.23
N PRO A 134 -18.43 -2.06 12.47
CA PRO A 134 -19.67 -2.63 11.94
C PRO A 134 -19.34 -3.86 11.08
N ALA A 135 -19.92 -4.97 11.45
CA ALA A 135 -19.80 -6.31 10.87
C ALA A 135 -20.30 -6.35 9.41
N ARG A 136 -19.48 -5.90 8.46
CA ARG A 136 -19.72 -6.06 7.02
C ARG A 136 -18.47 -6.52 6.25
N ASP A 137 -17.37 -6.81 6.93
CA ASP A 137 -16.14 -7.33 6.30
C ASP A 137 -16.00 -8.86 6.44
N ASP A 138 -16.99 -9.56 7.01
CA ASP A 138 -16.99 -11.04 7.07
C ASP A 138 -17.37 -11.70 5.74
N GLU A 139 -17.31 -10.96 4.65
CA GLU A 139 -17.68 -11.44 3.34
C GLU A 139 -16.45 -11.95 2.59
N THR A 140 -16.54 -13.19 2.13
CA THR A 140 -15.60 -13.77 1.18
C THR A 140 -16.14 -13.58 -0.23
N VAL A 141 -15.38 -12.92 -1.09
CA VAL A 141 -15.72 -12.72 -2.51
C VAL A 141 -14.97 -13.72 -3.35
N VAL A 142 -15.72 -14.56 -4.08
CA VAL A 142 -15.15 -15.58 -4.98
C VAL A 142 -15.32 -15.13 -6.44
N PHE A 143 -14.22 -15.19 -7.21
CA PHE A 143 -14.21 -14.91 -8.65
C PHE A 143 -13.16 -15.78 -9.36
N GLY A 144 -13.58 -16.58 -10.34
CA GLY A 144 -12.73 -17.58 -10.96
C GLY A 144 -12.04 -18.48 -9.93
N PRO A 145 -10.71 -18.66 -10.01
CA PRO A 145 -9.96 -19.46 -9.06
C PRO A 145 -9.62 -18.72 -7.76
N PHE A 146 -10.06 -17.45 -7.61
CA PHE A 146 -9.69 -16.58 -6.49
C PHE A 146 -10.77 -16.55 -5.42
N SER A 147 -10.32 -16.48 -4.16
CA SER A 147 -11.15 -16.23 -2.99
C SER A 147 -10.52 -15.10 -2.18
N LEU A 148 -11.23 -13.99 -2.03
CA LEU A 148 -10.81 -12.81 -1.28
C LEU A 148 -11.58 -12.73 0.03
N ASP A 149 -10.89 -13.01 1.13
CA ASP A 149 -11.41 -12.81 2.49
C ASP A 149 -11.17 -11.34 2.90
N LEU A 150 -12.24 -10.58 3.01
CA LEU A 150 -12.17 -9.16 3.32
C LEU A 150 -11.84 -8.89 4.79
N ALA A 151 -12.20 -9.80 5.71
CA ALA A 151 -11.91 -9.70 7.14
C ALA A 151 -10.42 -9.98 7.41
N ARG A 152 -9.91 -11.10 6.87
CA ARG A 152 -8.51 -11.49 7.02
C ARG A 152 -7.56 -10.73 6.10
N ARG A 153 -8.12 -10.06 5.08
CA ARG A 153 -7.36 -9.37 4.02
C ARG A 153 -6.45 -10.32 3.23
N GLU A 154 -6.95 -11.51 2.99
CA GLU A 154 -6.23 -12.58 2.30
C GLU A 154 -6.84 -12.84 0.93
N LEU A 155 -6.00 -12.93 -0.08
CA LEU A 155 -6.37 -13.43 -1.39
C LEU A 155 -5.78 -14.83 -1.55
N THR A 156 -6.59 -15.79 -1.96
CA THR A 156 -6.10 -17.11 -2.34
C THR A 156 -6.44 -17.42 -3.80
N ARG A 157 -5.61 -18.25 -4.43
CA ARG A 157 -5.87 -18.84 -5.76
C ARG A 157 -5.83 -20.34 -5.62
N ASN A 158 -6.94 -21.02 -5.87
CA ASN A 158 -7.09 -22.47 -5.66
C ASN A 158 -6.66 -22.92 -4.25
N GLY A 159 -6.88 -22.08 -3.23
CA GLY A 159 -6.48 -22.34 -1.85
C GLY A 159 -5.05 -21.92 -1.48
N GLU A 160 -4.21 -21.53 -2.42
CA GLU A 160 -2.87 -21.04 -2.16
C GLU A 160 -2.88 -19.52 -1.90
N LEU A 161 -2.23 -19.10 -0.81
CA LEU A 161 -2.19 -17.70 -0.41
C LEU A 161 -1.38 -16.85 -1.39
N ILE A 162 -1.99 -15.74 -1.83
CA ILE A 162 -1.34 -14.70 -2.63
C ILE A 162 -1.15 -13.47 -1.74
N ASN A 163 0.09 -13.07 -1.56
CA ASN A 163 0.39 -11.87 -0.79
C ASN A 163 0.11 -10.60 -1.62
N LEU A 164 -0.68 -9.71 -1.03
CA LEU A 164 -0.94 -8.37 -1.55
C LEU A 164 -0.30 -7.32 -0.65
N THR A 165 0.20 -6.24 -1.25
CA THR A 165 0.51 -5.03 -0.48
C THR A 165 -0.78 -4.42 0.08
N THR A 166 -0.65 -3.54 1.07
CA THR A 166 -1.81 -2.85 1.65
C THR A 166 -2.58 -2.05 0.60
N GLY A 167 -1.87 -1.42 -0.33
CA GLY A 167 -2.48 -0.67 -1.43
C GLY A 167 -3.21 -1.54 -2.44
N GLU A 168 -2.62 -2.68 -2.83
CA GLU A 168 -3.25 -3.66 -3.74
C GLU A 168 -4.52 -4.25 -3.15
N PHE A 169 -4.47 -4.64 -1.88
CA PHE A 169 -5.67 -5.14 -1.20
C PHE A 169 -6.78 -4.07 -1.16
N ALA A 170 -6.45 -2.82 -0.79
CA ALA A 170 -7.43 -1.74 -0.71
C ALA A 170 -8.09 -1.46 -2.07
N MET A 171 -7.31 -1.48 -3.14
CA MET A 171 -7.78 -1.31 -4.51
C MET A 171 -8.68 -2.47 -4.94
N LEU A 172 -8.25 -3.70 -4.70
CA LEU A 172 -9.05 -4.90 -5.02
C LEU A 172 -10.35 -4.91 -4.22
N LYS A 173 -10.31 -4.60 -2.92
CA LYS A 173 -11.50 -4.47 -2.06
C LYS A 173 -12.48 -3.44 -2.61
N ALA A 174 -12.00 -2.27 -3.05
CA ALA A 174 -12.84 -1.23 -3.63
C ALA A 174 -13.55 -1.72 -4.90
N LEU A 175 -12.85 -2.44 -5.75
CA LEU A 175 -13.38 -3.00 -7.00
C LEU A 175 -14.43 -4.09 -6.76
N VAL A 176 -14.12 -5.09 -5.92
CA VAL A 176 -15.03 -6.22 -5.69
C VAL A 176 -16.30 -5.85 -4.94
N ARG A 177 -16.29 -4.73 -4.20
CA ARG A 177 -17.48 -4.19 -3.53
C ARG A 177 -18.42 -3.42 -4.47
N HIS A 178 -17.99 -3.16 -5.70
CA HIS A 178 -18.79 -2.48 -6.72
C HIS A 178 -18.80 -3.30 -8.02
N PRO A 179 -19.26 -4.57 -7.98
CA PRO A 179 -19.20 -5.46 -9.13
C PRO A 179 -20.09 -4.91 -10.26
N ARG A 180 -19.58 -4.97 -11.49
CA ARG A 180 -20.24 -4.50 -12.71
C ARG A 180 -20.56 -3.00 -12.73
N GLN A 181 -20.09 -2.23 -11.76
CA GLN A 181 -20.23 -0.79 -11.71
C GLN A 181 -18.93 -0.12 -12.17
N PRO A 182 -18.92 0.63 -13.27
CA PRO A 182 -17.75 1.42 -13.64
C PRO A 182 -17.44 2.47 -12.56
N LEU A 183 -16.20 2.48 -12.08
CA LEU A 183 -15.69 3.45 -11.12
C LEU A 183 -14.73 4.39 -11.85
N SER A 184 -14.92 5.70 -11.65
CA SER A 184 -13.95 6.69 -12.12
C SER A 184 -12.64 6.52 -11.34
N ARG A 185 -11.54 7.03 -11.90
CA ARG A 185 -10.23 7.00 -11.23
C ARG A 185 -10.28 7.67 -9.87
N ASP A 186 -10.90 8.85 -9.79
CA ASP A 186 -11.04 9.58 -8.53
C ASP A 186 -11.86 8.81 -7.51
N ARG A 187 -13.00 8.24 -7.97
CA ARG A 187 -13.85 7.45 -7.07
C ARG A 187 -13.17 6.20 -6.57
N LEU A 188 -12.41 5.52 -7.41
CA LEU A 188 -11.65 4.33 -7.03
C LEU A 188 -10.50 4.69 -6.06
N ALA A 189 -9.82 5.82 -6.30
CA ALA A 189 -8.81 6.33 -5.38
C ALA A 189 -9.42 6.69 -4.01
N GLU A 190 -10.56 7.40 -3.99
CA GLU A 190 -11.29 7.74 -2.76
C GLU A 190 -11.70 6.48 -1.98
N LEU A 191 -12.27 5.48 -2.64
CA LEU A 191 -12.68 4.23 -2.01
C LEU A 191 -11.52 3.41 -1.46
N ALA A 192 -10.38 3.39 -2.18
CA ALA A 192 -9.21 2.63 -1.78
C ALA A 192 -8.36 3.34 -0.72
N ARG A 193 -8.28 4.67 -0.76
CA ARG A 193 -7.32 5.47 0.03
C ARG A 193 -7.94 6.46 1.01
N GLY A 194 -9.24 6.78 0.86
CA GLY A 194 -9.98 7.74 1.70
C GLY A 194 -10.07 9.14 1.07
N ARG A 195 -10.92 9.99 1.65
CA ARG A 195 -11.30 11.30 1.08
C ARG A 195 -10.20 12.36 1.03
N ASP A 196 -9.17 12.24 1.87
CA ASP A 196 -8.10 13.24 2.01
C ASP A 196 -6.95 13.02 1.02
N TYR A 197 -7.13 12.16 0.02
CA TYR A 197 -6.12 11.82 -0.95
C TYR A 197 -6.32 12.63 -2.23
N GLU A 198 -5.48 13.63 -2.46
CA GLU A 198 -5.38 14.28 -3.78
C GLU A 198 -4.88 13.23 -4.79
N ALA A 199 -5.79 12.83 -5.67
CA ALA A 199 -5.56 11.79 -6.63
C ALA A 199 -4.52 12.25 -7.67
N PHE A 200 -3.29 11.77 -7.56
CA PHE A 200 -2.40 11.76 -8.69
C PHE A 200 -2.74 10.54 -9.57
N ASP A 201 -3.37 10.82 -10.66
CA ASP A 201 -4.07 9.92 -11.59
C ASP A 201 -3.24 8.70 -12.06
N ARG A 202 -1.93 8.85 -12.22
CA ARG A 202 -1.05 7.79 -12.74
C ARG A 202 -0.75 6.67 -11.74
N SER A 203 -0.78 6.94 -10.45
CA SER A 203 -0.50 5.93 -9.42
C SER A 203 -1.57 4.83 -9.35
N LEU A 204 -2.80 5.17 -9.74
CA LEU A 204 -3.92 4.24 -9.77
C LEU A 204 -3.79 3.26 -10.94
N ASP A 205 -3.44 3.75 -12.13
CA ASP A 205 -3.28 2.91 -13.32
C ASP A 205 -2.15 1.88 -13.12
N VAL A 206 -1.10 2.27 -12.41
CA VAL A 206 -0.01 1.35 -12.02
C VAL A 206 -0.51 0.28 -11.04
N ALA A 207 -1.27 0.67 -10.01
CA ALA A 207 -1.84 -0.29 -9.06
C ALA A 207 -2.79 -1.28 -9.77
N ILE A 208 -3.60 -0.81 -10.72
CA ILE A 208 -4.44 -1.65 -11.56
C ILE A 208 -3.61 -2.59 -12.44
N SER A 209 -2.53 -2.09 -13.07
CA SER A 209 -1.63 -2.94 -13.87
C SER A 209 -1.03 -4.07 -13.04
N ARG A 210 -0.65 -3.79 -11.80
CA ARG A 210 -0.12 -4.82 -10.87
C ARG A 210 -1.20 -5.81 -10.45
N LEU A 211 -2.38 -5.34 -10.08
CA LEU A 211 -3.50 -6.23 -9.75
C LEU A 211 -3.82 -7.16 -10.91
N ARG A 212 -3.82 -6.64 -12.15
CA ARG A 212 -4.02 -7.48 -13.34
C ARG A 212 -2.96 -8.58 -13.47
N LYS A 213 -1.69 -8.29 -13.18
CA LYS A 213 -0.62 -9.31 -13.16
C LYS A 213 -0.86 -10.42 -12.13
N ILE A 214 -1.61 -10.12 -11.08
CA ILE A 214 -1.94 -11.06 -9.99
C ILE A 214 -3.20 -11.87 -10.30
N VAL A 215 -4.27 -11.19 -10.75
CA VAL A 215 -5.61 -11.80 -10.85
C VAL A 215 -6.02 -12.17 -12.28
N GLU A 216 -5.31 -11.76 -13.30
CA GLU A 216 -5.62 -12.08 -14.68
C GLU A 216 -4.70 -13.19 -15.23
N ILE A 217 -5.20 -14.00 -16.15
CA ILE A 217 -4.38 -14.94 -16.92
C ILE A 217 -3.54 -14.18 -17.95
N ASP A 218 -4.16 -13.21 -18.62
CA ASP A 218 -3.52 -12.30 -19.56
C ASP A 218 -3.83 -10.86 -19.14
N PRO A 219 -2.86 -10.13 -18.55
CA PRO A 219 -3.03 -8.75 -18.13
C PRO A 219 -3.36 -7.76 -19.27
N ALA A 220 -3.01 -8.11 -20.51
CA ALA A 220 -3.30 -7.28 -21.69
C ALA A 220 -4.78 -7.42 -22.12
N HIS A 221 -5.38 -8.58 -21.86
CA HIS A 221 -6.80 -8.87 -22.13
C HIS A 221 -7.53 -9.22 -20.83
N PRO A 222 -7.72 -8.23 -19.92
CA PRO A 222 -8.21 -8.49 -18.58
C PRO A 222 -9.68 -8.94 -18.59
N ARG A 223 -9.97 -10.00 -17.84
CA ARG A 223 -11.30 -10.57 -17.66
C ARG A 223 -12.03 -9.94 -16.48
N TYR A 224 -11.33 -9.80 -15.34
CA TYR A 224 -11.92 -9.35 -14.07
C TYR A 224 -11.85 -7.84 -13.90
N ILE A 225 -10.71 -7.21 -14.18
CA ILE A 225 -10.51 -5.76 -14.02
C ILE A 225 -10.44 -5.12 -15.40
N GLN A 226 -11.58 -4.74 -15.94
CA GLN A 226 -11.68 -4.19 -17.28
C GLN A 226 -11.54 -2.65 -17.29
N THR A 227 -11.03 -2.11 -18.39
CA THR A 227 -10.99 -0.65 -18.62
C THR A 227 -12.27 -0.21 -19.29
N VAL A 228 -12.92 0.80 -18.73
CA VAL A 228 -14.03 1.53 -19.37
C VAL A 228 -13.49 2.86 -19.89
N TRP A 229 -13.27 2.93 -21.20
CA TRP A 229 -12.66 4.10 -21.83
C TRP A 229 -13.41 5.39 -21.52
N GLY A 230 -12.69 6.45 -21.16
CA GLY A 230 -13.28 7.73 -20.77
C GLY A 230 -13.88 7.78 -19.36
N VAL A 231 -13.98 6.64 -18.66
CA VAL A 231 -14.54 6.56 -17.30
C VAL A 231 -13.50 6.09 -16.27
N GLY A 232 -12.99 4.86 -16.40
CA GLY A 232 -12.07 4.28 -15.42
C GLY A 232 -12.07 2.76 -15.50
N TYR A 233 -12.42 2.08 -14.41
CA TYR A 233 -12.30 0.63 -14.28
C TYR A 233 -13.59 -0.01 -13.76
N VAL A 234 -13.83 -1.25 -14.16
CA VAL A 234 -14.96 -2.04 -13.70
C VAL A 234 -14.47 -3.45 -13.30
N PHE A 235 -14.99 -3.95 -12.19
CA PHE A 235 -14.78 -5.34 -11.79
C PHE A 235 -15.94 -6.20 -12.31
N VAL A 236 -15.60 -7.24 -13.07
CA VAL A 236 -16.57 -8.18 -13.64
C VAL A 236 -16.28 -9.56 -13.08
N PRO A 237 -16.95 -9.98 -11.98
CA PRO A 237 -16.84 -11.35 -11.51
C PRO A 237 -17.40 -12.32 -12.55
N ASP A 238 -16.90 -13.55 -12.54
CA ASP A 238 -17.49 -14.62 -13.36
C ASP A 238 -18.98 -14.73 -13.06
N THR A 239 -19.77 -14.77 -14.10
CA THR A 239 -21.13 -15.27 -13.96
C THR A 239 -21.01 -16.75 -13.66
N LYS A 240 -21.53 -17.23 -12.50
CA LYS A 240 -21.79 -18.67 -12.38
C LYS A 240 -22.67 -19.03 -13.56
N GLU A 241 -22.16 -19.82 -14.49
CA GLU A 241 -23.02 -20.51 -15.42
C GLU A 241 -23.94 -21.39 -14.57
N SER A 242 -25.22 -21.06 -14.61
CA SER A 242 -26.29 -21.80 -13.94
C SER A 242 -26.50 -23.12 -14.66
#